data_9b4da5bcda78cd5c93015bea6716e55d
#
_entry.id   9b4da5bcda78cd5c93015bea6716e55d
#
_cell.length_a   1.000
_cell.length_b   1.000
_cell.length_c   1.000
_cell.angle_alpha   90.00
_cell.angle_beta   90.00
_cell.angle_gamma   90.00
#
_symmetry.space_group_name_H-M   'P 1'
#
loop_
_entity.id
_entity.type
_entity.pdbx_description
1 polymer ?
#
loop_
_entity_poly.entity_id
_entity_poly.type
_entity_poly.pdbx_seq_one_letter_code
_entity_poly.pdbx_strand_id
1 'polypeptide(L)'
;MMQPRSPSAEAAVPGGVEPVSAEAGDLPLSVVHAEALYRPVPPVEYDDEGYPGPDSNVPESTKHAETSAYTFNSLRAAFRDRPADLIAHDLMLLFEEGNPRATLAPDLMVVLGVGNEYRASYKTWKEGKLPDLVVEVVSRSTWRKDVRVKPPLYAALGVAEFWLFDPLRSRLGGFELAGAEYRAMDELPEGGFRSRVLALDLLVEAGELRCRDPRSGRVIPDHVETVRMLEDAEGRIAELEEALRRIRSGS
;
A
#
# COMPACT_ATOMS: atom_id res chain seq x y z
N MET A 1 30.91 57.85 1.60
CA MET A 1 29.74 57.77 2.49
C MET A 1 28.60 57.20 1.69
N MET A 2 28.42 55.89 1.73
CA MET A 2 27.44 55.16 0.94
C MET A 2 26.33 54.71 1.89
N GLN A 3 25.10 55.15 1.67
CA GLN A 3 23.91 54.75 2.45
C GLN A 3 23.45 53.36 2.05
N PRO A 4 23.00 52.51 2.99
CA PRO A 4 22.46 51.21 2.68
C PRO A 4 21.02 51.33 2.14
N ARG A 5 20.73 50.53 1.10
CA ARG A 5 19.39 50.39 0.52
C ARG A 5 18.53 49.48 1.42
N SER A 6 17.32 49.94 1.67
CA SER A 6 16.26 49.17 2.37
C SER A 6 15.86 47.94 1.58
N PRO A 7 15.48 46.82 2.24
CA PRO A 7 14.96 45.65 1.57
C PRO A 7 13.51 45.88 1.13
N SER A 8 13.23 45.41 -0.08
CA SER A 8 11.94 45.47 -0.74
C SER A 8 10.91 44.56 -0.05
N ALA A 9 9.68 45.00 -0.12
CA ALA A 9 8.49 44.43 0.45
C ALA A 9 8.30 42.93 0.10
N GLU A 10 8.05 42.18 1.11
CA GLU A 10 7.53 40.79 1.09
C GLU A 10 6.12 40.80 0.46
N ALA A 11 5.97 40.12 -0.66
CA ALA A 11 4.67 39.90 -1.27
C ALA A 11 3.88 38.89 -0.44
N ALA A 12 2.81 39.37 0.17
CA ALA A 12 1.85 38.56 0.87
C ALA A 12 1.21 37.51 -0.07
N VAL A 13 1.34 36.22 0.26
CA VAL A 13 0.62 35.13 -0.39
C VAL A 13 -0.81 35.11 0.16
N PRO A 14 -1.85 35.35 -0.66
CA PRO A 14 -3.22 35.21 -0.20
C PRO A 14 -3.65 33.75 -0.30
N GLY A 15 -4.20 33.23 0.76
CA GLY A 15 -4.94 31.98 0.71
C GLY A 15 -4.67 31.03 1.87
N GLY A 16 -4.91 31.49 3.10
CA GLY A 16 -5.13 30.60 4.22
C GLY A 16 -6.41 29.79 4.00
N VAL A 17 -6.26 28.51 3.73
CA VAL A 17 -7.38 27.57 3.78
C VAL A 17 -7.63 27.26 5.24
N GLU A 18 -8.78 27.71 5.77
CA GLU A 18 -9.21 27.36 7.11
C GLU A 18 -9.28 25.82 7.27
N PRO A 19 -8.89 25.28 8.41
CA PRO A 19 -8.99 23.84 8.66
C PRO A 19 -10.47 23.47 8.78
N VAL A 20 -10.99 22.75 7.78
CA VAL A 20 -12.29 22.12 7.89
C VAL A 20 -12.17 21.01 8.92
N SER A 21 -12.78 21.21 10.07
CA SER A 21 -12.98 20.18 11.09
C SER A 21 -13.97 19.15 10.54
N ALA A 22 -13.48 18.09 9.91
CA ALA A 22 -14.27 16.94 9.58
C ALA A 22 -14.18 15.92 10.70
N GLU A 23 -15.26 15.71 11.41
CA GLU A 23 -15.44 14.59 12.33
C GLU A 23 -15.21 13.27 11.58
N ALA A 24 -14.53 12.34 12.23
CA ALA A 24 -14.06 11.07 11.67
C ALA A 24 -15.23 10.08 11.51
N GLY A 25 -16.15 10.36 10.59
CA GLY A 25 -17.35 9.55 10.42
C GLY A 25 -17.61 9.04 9.01
N ASP A 26 -17.34 9.82 8.00
CA ASP A 26 -17.66 9.44 6.63
C ASP A 26 -16.49 9.69 5.69
N LEU A 27 -16.12 8.66 4.93
CA LEU A 27 -15.19 8.72 3.83
C LEU A 27 -15.97 9.02 2.52
N PRO A 28 -16.23 10.28 2.18
CA PRO A 28 -16.63 10.57 0.82
C PRO A 28 -15.35 10.67 0.00
N LEU A 29 -15.08 9.66 -0.80
CA LEU A 29 -14.10 9.75 -1.89
C LEU A 29 -14.62 10.63 -3.05
N SER A 30 -15.64 11.44 -2.80
CA SER A 30 -16.17 12.34 -3.78
C SER A 30 -15.43 13.67 -3.75
N VAL A 31 -14.88 14.00 -4.92
CA VAL A 31 -14.45 15.31 -5.35
C VAL A 31 -13.09 15.78 -4.83
N VAL A 32 -12.08 15.41 -5.58
CA VAL A 32 -10.89 16.27 -5.68
C VAL A 32 -10.83 16.75 -7.13
N HIS A 33 -11.01 18.03 -7.34
CA HIS A 33 -10.83 18.66 -8.65
C HIS A 33 -9.41 18.45 -9.15
N ALA A 34 -9.25 18.30 -10.46
CA ALA A 34 -7.96 18.11 -11.12
C ALA A 34 -6.90 19.17 -10.69
N GLU A 35 -7.32 20.37 -10.33
CA GLU A 35 -6.45 21.43 -9.81
C GLU A 35 -5.72 21.06 -8.50
N ALA A 36 -6.25 20.13 -7.71
CA ALA A 36 -5.58 19.63 -6.50
C ALA A 36 -4.43 18.67 -6.83
N LEU A 37 -4.43 18.05 -8.01
CA LEU A 37 -3.38 17.13 -8.46
C LEU A 37 -2.04 17.85 -8.68
N TYR A 38 -2.07 19.13 -8.97
CA TYR A 38 -0.89 19.94 -9.27
C TYR A 38 -0.50 20.90 -8.16
N ARG A 39 -1.14 20.88 -7.01
CA ARG A 39 -0.65 21.65 -5.87
C ARG A 39 0.71 21.09 -5.47
N PRO A 40 1.72 21.96 -5.30
CA PRO A 40 3.02 21.49 -4.89
C PRO A 40 2.86 20.72 -3.58
N VAL A 41 3.25 19.46 -3.59
CA VAL A 41 3.50 18.70 -2.37
C VAL A 41 4.42 19.56 -1.49
N PRO A 42 4.27 19.54 -0.14
CA PRO A 42 5.19 20.26 0.75
C PRO A 42 6.63 20.03 0.30
N PRO A 43 7.51 21.03 0.42
CA PRO A 43 8.87 20.91 -0.09
C PRO A 43 9.49 19.62 0.43
N VAL A 44 9.90 18.78 -0.50
CA VAL A 44 10.68 17.59 -0.19
C VAL A 44 12.03 18.09 0.31
N GLU A 45 12.41 17.71 1.52
CA GLU A 45 13.77 17.92 1.99
C GLU A 45 14.67 16.95 1.26
N TYR A 46 15.62 17.48 0.52
CA TYR A 46 16.62 16.68 -0.19
C TYR A 46 17.86 16.55 0.71
N ASP A 47 18.52 15.39 0.65
CA ASP A 47 19.83 15.23 1.26
C ASP A 47 20.91 16.04 0.49
N ASP A 48 22.14 16.03 1.02
CA ASP A 48 23.28 16.77 0.44
C ASP A 48 23.66 16.27 -0.96
N GLU A 49 23.17 15.10 -1.37
CA GLU A 49 23.37 14.52 -2.70
C GLU A 49 22.21 14.81 -3.66
N GLY A 50 21.16 15.49 -3.18
CA GLY A 50 19.99 15.86 -3.98
C GLY A 50 18.93 14.76 -4.10
N TYR A 51 18.96 13.74 -3.23
CA TYR A 51 17.92 12.74 -3.12
C TYR A 51 16.87 13.15 -2.11
N PRO A 52 15.57 12.85 -2.38
CA PRO A 52 14.54 13.09 -1.39
C PRO A 52 14.83 12.28 -0.13
N GLY A 53 14.96 12.97 1.00
CA GLY A 53 15.07 12.35 2.30
C GLY A 53 13.86 11.47 2.62
N PRO A 54 13.97 10.54 3.57
CA PRO A 54 12.82 9.84 4.08
C PRO A 54 11.80 10.90 4.53
N ASP A 55 10.51 10.64 4.26
CA ASP A 55 9.41 11.55 4.63
C ASP A 55 9.59 11.91 6.10
N SER A 56 10.27 13.03 6.32
CA SER A 56 10.82 13.39 7.60
C SER A 56 9.66 13.64 8.54
N ASN A 57 9.63 12.94 9.63
CA ASN A 57 9.03 13.30 10.91
C ASN A 57 7.85 12.52 11.45
N VAL A 58 7.45 11.37 10.90
CA VAL A 58 6.58 10.54 11.74
C VAL A 58 7.01 9.08 11.65
N PRO A 59 7.51 8.51 12.75
CA PRO A 59 7.73 7.08 12.82
C PRO A 59 6.41 6.37 12.53
N GLU A 60 6.43 5.44 11.60
CA GLU A 60 5.31 4.54 11.37
C GLU A 60 4.98 3.83 12.68
N SER A 61 3.69 3.65 12.95
CA SER A 61 3.30 2.86 14.10
C SER A 61 3.71 1.40 13.86
N THR A 62 4.06 0.67 14.92
CA THR A 62 4.35 -0.78 14.83
C THR A 62 3.24 -1.53 14.10
N LYS A 63 1.98 -1.11 14.31
CA LYS A 63 0.80 -1.67 13.64
C LYS A 63 0.81 -1.46 12.13
N HIS A 64 1.21 -0.28 11.66
CA HIS A 64 1.37 0.01 10.24
C HIS A 64 2.45 -0.89 9.62
N ALA A 65 3.63 -0.95 10.24
CA ALA A 65 4.75 -1.76 9.78
C ALA A 65 4.38 -3.27 9.74
N GLU A 66 3.71 -3.78 10.77
CA GLU A 66 3.23 -5.17 10.83
C GLU A 66 2.23 -5.48 9.71
N THR A 67 1.25 -4.58 9.49
CA THR A 67 0.26 -4.74 8.43
C THR A 67 0.90 -4.74 7.04
N SER A 68 1.76 -3.77 6.78
CA SER A 68 2.45 -3.64 5.49
C SER A 68 3.35 -4.86 5.23
N ALA A 69 4.11 -5.31 6.23
CA ALA A 69 4.96 -6.48 6.14
C ALA A 69 4.15 -7.76 5.90
N TYR A 70 3.04 -7.95 6.64
CA TYR A 70 2.14 -9.09 6.42
C TYR A 70 1.62 -9.10 4.99
N THR A 71 1.05 -7.97 4.54
CA THR A 71 0.43 -7.88 3.22
C THR A 71 1.45 -8.17 2.12
N PHE A 72 2.65 -7.57 2.21
CA PHE A 72 3.74 -7.80 1.28
C PHE A 72 4.15 -9.28 1.22
N ASN A 73 4.40 -9.91 2.37
CA ASN A 73 4.84 -11.30 2.41
C ASN A 73 3.75 -12.27 1.95
N SER A 74 2.49 -12.01 2.32
CA SER A 74 1.34 -12.81 1.89
C SER A 74 1.16 -12.77 0.37
N LEU A 75 1.27 -11.59 -0.24
CA LEU A 75 1.19 -11.47 -1.69
C LEU A 75 2.38 -12.11 -2.38
N ARG A 76 3.61 -11.95 -1.87
CA ARG A 76 4.77 -12.65 -2.41
C ARG A 76 4.64 -14.17 -2.35
N ALA A 77 4.08 -14.70 -1.27
CA ALA A 77 3.81 -16.12 -1.15
C ALA A 77 2.74 -16.58 -2.17
N ALA A 78 1.67 -15.82 -2.34
CA ALA A 78 0.63 -16.10 -3.31
C ALA A 78 1.13 -16.02 -4.76
N PHE A 79 2.08 -15.14 -5.03
CA PHE A 79 2.65 -14.87 -6.36
C PHE A 79 3.98 -15.59 -6.62
N ARG A 80 4.39 -16.54 -5.77
CA ARG A 80 5.68 -17.24 -5.88
C ARG A 80 5.92 -17.90 -7.25
N ASP A 81 4.85 -18.37 -7.90
CA ASP A 81 4.88 -19.01 -9.21
C ASP A 81 4.60 -18.03 -10.37
N ARG A 82 4.66 -16.73 -10.09
CA ARG A 82 4.40 -15.62 -11.02
C ARG A 82 5.60 -14.66 -11.09
N PRO A 83 6.77 -15.09 -11.59
CA PRO A 83 7.98 -14.27 -11.56
C PRO A 83 7.92 -13.04 -12.48
N ALA A 84 6.93 -12.99 -13.37
CA ALA A 84 6.68 -11.83 -14.23
C ALA A 84 5.99 -10.67 -13.50
N ASP A 85 5.50 -10.86 -12.26
CA ASP A 85 4.73 -9.87 -11.55
C ASP A 85 5.55 -9.25 -10.42
N LEU A 86 5.57 -7.93 -10.37
CA LEU A 86 6.23 -7.18 -9.32
C LEU A 86 5.25 -6.96 -8.16
N ILE A 87 5.70 -7.31 -6.95
CA ILE A 87 5.11 -6.87 -5.70
C ILE A 87 6.16 -6.05 -4.99
N ALA A 88 5.89 -4.77 -4.78
CA ALA A 88 6.81 -3.85 -4.15
C ALA A 88 6.19 -3.24 -2.89
N HIS A 89 7.02 -3.09 -1.87
CA HIS A 89 6.69 -2.46 -0.59
C HIS A 89 7.54 -1.21 -0.46
N ASP A 90 6.90 -0.09 -0.14
CA ASP A 90 7.55 1.20 0.10
C ASP A 90 8.54 1.59 -1.00
N LEU A 91 8.18 1.28 -2.25
CA LEU A 91 8.99 1.61 -3.41
C LEU A 91 8.51 2.92 -4.05
N MET A 92 9.44 3.85 -4.19
CA MET A 92 9.15 5.15 -4.81
C MET A 92 8.67 4.98 -6.25
N LEU A 93 7.46 5.41 -6.53
CA LEU A 93 6.83 5.49 -7.85
C LEU A 93 7.04 6.89 -8.43
N LEU A 94 7.82 6.98 -9.50
CA LEU A 94 8.01 8.20 -10.27
C LEU A 94 7.17 8.09 -11.55
N PHE A 95 6.24 9.02 -11.75
CA PHE A 95 5.24 8.91 -12.80
C PHE A 95 5.33 9.97 -13.91
N GLU A 96 6.29 10.90 -13.83
CA GLU A 96 6.54 11.92 -14.86
C GLU A 96 8.05 12.12 -15.05
N GLU A 97 8.56 11.86 -16.26
CA GLU A 97 9.97 12.03 -16.58
C GLU A 97 10.39 13.51 -16.51
N GLY A 98 11.53 13.77 -15.88
CA GLY A 98 12.06 15.14 -15.71
C GLY A 98 11.40 15.96 -14.60
N ASN A 99 10.40 15.40 -13.91
CA ASN A 99 9.76 16.05 -12.77
C ASN A 99 10.03 15.26 -11.47
N PRO A 100 11.05 15.64 -10.67
CA PRO A 100 11.37 14.93 -9.42
C PRO A 100 10.29 15.04 -8.34
N ARG A 101 9.29 15.93 -8.53
CA ARG A 101 8.16 16.11 -7.61
C ARG A 101 6.98 15.19 -7.95
N ALA A 102 6.97 14.62 -9.15
CA ALA A 102 5.95 13.67 -9.59
C ALA A 102 6.24 12.28 -9.01
N THR A 103 6.14 12.17 -7.69
CA THR A 103 6.46 10.96 -6.92
C THR A 103 5.34 10.58 -5.98
N LEU A 104 5.17 9.28 -5.80
CA LEU A 104 4.32 8.64 -4.79
C LEU A 104 5.12 7.51 -4.14
N ALA A 105 4.87 7.24 -2.88
CA ALA A 105 5.36 6.06 -2.20
C ALA A 105 4.14 5.31 -1.63
N PRO A 106 3.55 4.39 -2.39
CA PRO A 106 2.50 3.53 -1.87
C PRO A 106 3.09 2.54 -0.87
N ASP A 107 2.37 2.24 0.20
CA ASP A 107 2.80 1.23 1.16
C ASP A 107 3.00 -0.13 0.48
N LEU A 108 2.17 -0.42 -0.53
CA LEU A 108 2.38 -1.58 -1.38
C LEU A 108 1.83 -1.31 -2.79
N MET A 109 2.54 -1.77 -3.80
CA MET A 109 2.04 -1.77 -5.18
C MET A 109 2.29 -3.11 -5.87
N VAL A 110 1.40 -3.43 -6.79
CA VAL A 110 1.49 -4.61 -7.65
C VAL A 110 1.48 -4.17 -9.11
N VAL A 111 2.45 -4.68 -9.87
CA VAL A 111 2.55 -4.43 -11.31
C VAL A 111 2.70 -5.75 -12.02
N LEU A 112 1.71 -6.10 -12.83
CA LEU A 112 1.67 -7.37 -13.53
C LEU A 112 2.50 -7.32 -14.80
N GLY A 113 3.33 -8.33 -15.05
CA GLY A 113 4.02 -8.51 -16.31
C GLY A 113 5.30 -7.68 -16.54
N VAL A 114 5.88 -7.09 -15.48
CA VAL A 114 7.11 -6.27 -15.58
C VAL A 114 8.36 -6.94 -15.01
N GLY A 115 8.23 -8.18 -14.55
CA GLY A 115 9.28 -8.89 -13.82
C GLY A 115 9.46 -8.42 -12.38
N ASN A 116 10.09 -9.23 -11.56
CA ASN A 116 10.31 -8.98 -10.12
C ASN A 116 11.76 -8.66 -9.77
N GLU A 117 12.57 -8.21 -10.74
CA GLU A 117 13.95 -7.81 -10.52
C GLU A 117 14.04 -6.64 -9.55
N TYR A 118 15.20 -6.52 -8.91
CA TYR A 118 15.47 -5.41 -7.99
C TYR A 118 15.38 -4.05 -8.67
N ARG A 119 14.68 -3.12 -8.02
CA ARG A 119 14.55 -1.72 -8.42
C ARG A 119 14.78 -0.80 -7.22
N ALA A 120 15.61 0.23 -7.41
CA ALA A 120 15.77 1.29 -6.39
C ALA A 120 14.56 2.25 -6.38
N SER A 121 13.87 2.38 -7.52
CA SER A 121 12.63 3.14 -7.69
C SER A 121 11.91 2.62 -8.93
N TYR A 122 10.60 2.83 -9.00
CA TYR A 122 9.77 2.46 -10.14
C TYR A 122 9.53 3.71 -11.02
N LYS A 123 10.10 3.72 -12.22
CA LYS A 123 9.98 4.84 -13.17
C LYS A 123 9.06 4.43 -14.31
N THR A 124 7.83 4.95 -14.34
CA THR A 124 6.81 4.50 -15.29
C THR A 124 7.23 4.62 -16.75
N TRP A 125 8.01 5.64 -17.11
CA TRP A 125 8.52 5.83 -18.48
C TRP A 125 9.63 4.83 -18.87
N LYS A 126 10.30 4.21 -17.91
CA LYS A 126 11.29 3.14 -18.18
C LYS A 126 10.63 1.77 -18.22
N GLU A 127 9.68 1.54 -17.35
CA GLU A 127 8.95 0.28 -17.22
C GLU A 127 7.84 0.15 -18.29
N GLY A 128 7.38 1.27 -18.85
CA GLY A 128 6.31 1.31 -19.85
C GLY A 128 4.92 0.97 -19.31
N LYS A 129 4.77 0.92 -17.97
CA LYS A 129 3.54 0.52 -17.30
C LYS A 129 3.36 1.24 -15.97
N LEU A 130 2.10 1.48 -15.62
CA LEU A 130 1.66 1.95 -14.29
C LEU A 130 1.32 0.77 -13.40
N PRO A 131 1.29 0.93 -12.08
CA PRO A 131 0.79 -0.11 -11.18
C PRO A 131 -0.64 -0.53 -11.52
N ASP A 132 -0.91 -1.82 -11.43
CA ASP A 132 -2.27 -2.35 -11.57
C ASP A 132 -3.07 -2.20 -10.29
N LEU A 133 -2.38 -2.22 -9.14
CA LEU A 133 -3.00 -2.12 -7.82
C LEU A 133 -2.07 -1.41 -6.85
N VAL A 134 -2.65 -0.61 -5.96
CA VAL A 134 -1.96 -0.04 -4.80
C VAL A 134 -2.74 -0.30 -3.52
N VAL A 135 -2.01 -0.46 -2.42
CA VAL A 135 -2.56 -0.53 -1.05
C VAL A 135 -1.93 0.57 -0.22
N GLU A 136 -2.76 1.30 0.50
CA GLU A 136 -2.35 2.27 1.51
C GLU A 136 -2.82 1.82 2.88
N VAL A 137 -1.92 1.86 3.84
CA VAL A 137 -2.19 1.56 5.25
C VAL A 137 -2.21 2.86 6.02
N VAL A 138 -3.39 3.27 6.47
CA VAL A 138 -3.60 4.57 7.10
C VAL A 138 -2.83 4.69 8.41
N SER A 139 -2.07 5.75 8.56
CA SER A 139 -1.49 6.17 9.84
C SER A 139 -2.10 7.49 10.32
N ARG A 140 -1.89 7.83 11.60
CA ARG A 140 -2.39 9.11 12.13
C ARG A 140 -1.84 10.32 11.42
N SER A 141 -0.62 10.21 10.91
CA SER A 141 0.09 11.31 10.25
C SER A 141 -0.23 11.43 8.76
N THR A 142 -0.50 10.30 8.10
CA THR A 142 -0.67 10.25 6.65
C THR A 142 -2.13 10.21 6.22
N TRP A 143 -3.11 9.99 7.12
CA TRP A 143 -4.51 9.74 6.79
C TRP A 143 -5.13 10.74 5.80
N ARG A 144 -4.77 12.03 5.89
CA ARG A 144 -5.29 13.05 4.96
C ARG A 144 -4.75 12.86 3.54
N LYS A 145 -3.47 12.50 3.42
CA LYS A 145 -2.84 12.21 2.13
C LYS A 145 -3.45 10.94 1.54
N ASP A 146 -3.51 9.87 2.33
CA ASP A 146 -3.94 8.53 1.88
C ASP A 146 -5.43 8.50 1.50
N VAL A 147 -6.26 9.30 2.17
CA VAL A 147 -7.71 9.32 1.95
C VAL A 147 -8.15 10.38 0.94
N ARG A 148 -7.45 11.51 0.83
CA ARG A 148 -7.92 12.65 0.03
C ARG A 148 -7.03 13.04 -1.13
N VAL A 149 -5.73 12.79 -1.04
CA VAL A 149 -4.76 13.26 -2.05
C VAL A 149 -4.32 12.15 -2.98
N LYS A 150 -3.93 11.01 -2.43
CA LYS A 150 -3.43 9.88 -3.23
C LYS A 150 -4.50 9.22 -4.12
N PRO A 151 -5.75 8.95 -3.65
CA PRO A 151 -6.73 8.24 -4.47
C PRO A 151 -7.04 8.92 -5.81
N PRO A 152 -7.37 10.22 -5.88
CA PRO A 152 -7.62 10.86 -7.17
C PRO A 152 -6.38 10.89 -8.07
N LEU A 153 -5.18 10.94 -7.48
CA LEU A 153 -3.95 10.87 -8.25
C LEU A 153 -3.73 9.47 -8.83
N TYR A 154 -3.95 8.40 -8.05
CA TYR A 154 -3.92 7.04 -8.56
C TYR A 154 -4.99 6.80 -9.65
N ALA A 155 -6.19 7.36 -9.48
CA ALA A 155 -7.24 7.28 -10.50
C ALA A 155 -6.82 7.98 -11.80
N ALA A 156 -6.26 9.19 -11.71
CA ALA A 156 -5.75 9.94 -12.85
C ALA A 156 -4.58 9.23 -13.56
N LEU A 157 -3.77 8.50 -12.81
CA LEU A 157 -2.71 7.63 -13.35
C LEU A 157 -3.27 6.34 -13.97
N GLY A 158 -4.52 5.97 -13.72
CA GLY A 158 -5.12 4.77 -14.28
C GLY A 158 -4.84 3.50 -13.50
N VAL A 159 -4.48 3.58 -12.20
CA VAL A 159 -4.34 2.42 -11.33
C VAL A 159 -5.69 1.73 -11.19
N ALA A 160 -5.79 0.45 -11.57
CA ALA A 160 -7.07 -0.24 -11.70
C ALA A 160 -7.75 -0.51 -10.35
N GLU A 161 -6.98 -0.84 -9.33
CA GLU A 161 -7.50 -1.09 -7.97
C GLU A 161 -6.74 -0.26 -6.93
N PHE A 162 -7.50 0.37 -6.05
CA PHE A 162 -6.99 1.09 -4.89
C PHE A 162 -7.58 0.50 -3.61
N TRP A 163 -6.70 0.22 -2.65
CA TRP A 163 -7.06 -0.37 -1.37
C TRP A 163 -6.62 0.52 -0.23
N LEU A 164 -7.50 0.69 0.75
CA LEU A 164 -7.24 1.50 1.92
C LEU A 164 -7.55 0.70 3.17
N PHE A 165 -6.56 0.48 4.02
CA PHE A 165 -6.75 -0.17 5.30
C PHE A 165 -6.44 0.78 6.46
N ASP A 166 -7.39 0.94 7.38
CA ASP A 166 -7.22 1.68 8.63
C ASP A 166 -7.04 0.69 9.79
N PRO A 167 -5.79 0.44 10.23
CA PRO A 167 -5.53 -0.53 11.28
C PRO A 167 -6.04 -0.09 12.65
N LEU A 168 -6.24 1.22 12.88
CA LEU A 168 -6.75 1.75 14.14
C LEU A 168 -8.25 1.53 14.30
N ARG A 169 -8.97 1.48 13.19
CA ARG A 169 -10.42 1.25 13.15
C ARG A 169 -10.78 -0.14 12.64
N SER A 170 -9.79 -0.93 12.24
CA SER A 170 -9.99 -2.24 11.61
C SER A 170 -10.95 -2.16 10.42
N ARG A 171 -10.75 -1.16 9.56
CA ARG A 171 -11.61 -0.92 8.39
C ARG A 171 -10.83 -1.06 7.10
N LEU A 172 -11.38 -1.83 6.19
CA LEU A 172 -10.87 -2.03 4.83
C LEU A 172 -11.82 -1.40 3.83
N GLY A 173 -11.27 -0.69 2.84
CA GLY A 173 -11.98 -0.23 1.66
C GLY A 173 -11.30 -0.75 0.41
N GLY A 174 -12.05 -1.37 -0.47
CA GLY A 174 -11.62 -1.76 -1.82
C GLY A 174 -12.29 -0.88 -2.85
N PHE A 175 -11.54 -0.40 -3.83
CA PHE A 175 -12.02 0.50 -4.86
C PHE A 175 -11.50 0.08 -6.23
N GLU A 176 -12.39 0.09 -7.22
CA GLU A 176 -12.05 -0.15 -8.63
C GLU A 176 -12.18 1.13 -9.46
N LEU A 177 -11.30 1.31 -10.42
CA LEU A 177 -11.34 2.45 -11.32
C LEU A 177 -12.54 2.32 -12.28
N ALA A 178 -13.43 3.32 -12.25
CA ALA A 178 -14.59 3.42 -13.11
C ALA A 178 -14.56 4.74 -13.89
N GLY A 179 -14.04 4.69 -15.11
CA GLY A 179 -13.74 5.90 -15.87
C GLY A 179 -12.54 6.66 -15.30
N ALA A 180 -12.76 7.87 -14.76
CA ALA A 180 -11.72 8.71 -14.18
C ALA A 180 -11.71 8.72 -12.65
N GLU A 181 -12.61 7.98 -12.00
CA GLU A 181 -12.80 8.01 -10.55
C GLU A 181 -12.88 6.59 -9.99
N TYR A 182 -12.59 6.46 -8.71
CA TYR A 182 -12.77 5.20 -8.00
C TYR A 182 -14.23 5.02 -7.55
N ARG A 183 -14.73 3.81 -7.73
CA ARG A 183 -15.98 3.33 -7.17
C ARG A 183 -15.68 2.28 -6.11
N ALA A 184 -16.40 2.33 -4.99
CA ALA A 184 -16.29 1.29 -3.98
C ALA A 184 -16.70 -0.07 -4.56
N MET A 185 -15.96 -1.10 -4.24
CA MET A 185 -16.28 -2.48 -4.57
C MET A 185 -17.45 -2.98 -3.71
N ASP A 186 -18.18 -3.95 -4.23
CA ASP A 186 -19.22 -4.64 -3.47
C ASP A 186 -18.56 -5.58 -2.43
N GLU A 187 -19.04 -5.52 -1.20
CA GLU A 187 -18.58 -6.39 -0.13
C GLU A 187 -19.08 -7.82 -0.37
N LEU A 188 -18.22 -8.80 -0.10
CA LEU A 188 -18.58 -10.21 -0.19
C LEU A 188 -19.54 -10.61 0.95
N PRO A 189 -20.45 -11.57 0.74
CA PRO A 189 -21.38 -12.04 1.78
C PRO A 189 -20.67 -12.51 3.07
N GLU A 190 -19.50 -13.09 2.91
CA GLU A 190 -18.65 -13.56 4.01
C GLU A 190 -17.69 -12.49 4.56
N GLY A 191 -17.85 -11.25 4.15
CA GLY A 191 -17.02 -10.11 4.49
C GLY A 191 -15.78 -9.95 3.61
N GLY A 192 -15.29 -8.69 3.54
CA GLY A 192 -14.17 -8.33 2.69
C GLY A 192 -14.54 -8.12 1.23
N PHE A 193 -13.54 -8.02 0.37
CA PHE A 193 -13.72 -7.66 -1.04
C PHE A 193 -12.87 -8.54 -1.94
N ARG A 194 -13.34 -8.79 -3.17
CA ARG A 194 -12.61 -9.54 -4.19
C ARG A 194 -11.72 -8.64 -5.03
N SER A 195 -10.40 -8.83 -4.95
CA SER A 195 -9.47 -8.24 -5.91
C SER A 195 -9.41 -9.08 -7.19
N ARG A 196 -9.64 -8.42 -8.32
CA ARG A 196 -9.45 -9.05 -9.64
C ARG A 196 -7.99 -9.10 -10.04
N VAL A 197 -7.22 -8.06 -9.68
CA VAL A 197 -5.78 -7.97 -9.95
C VAL A 197 -5.02 -9.08 -9.22
N LEU A 198 -5.31 -9.27 -7.95
CA LEU A 198 -4.66 -10.28 -7.11
C LEU A 198 -5.22 -11.69 -7.33
N ALA A 199 -6.50 -11.80 -7.73
CA ALA A 199 -7.30 -13.01 -7.68
C ALA A 199 -7.42 -13.59 -6.25
N LEU A 200 -7.43 -12.70 -5.25
CA LEU A 200 -7.57 -12.98 -3.83
C LEU A 200 -8.72 -12.16 -3.24
N ASP A 201 -9.21 -12.59 -2.09
CA ASP A 201 -10.07 -11.76 -1.24
C ASP A 201 -9.21 -11.06 -0.19
N LEU A 202 -9.45 -9.78 0.02
CA LEU A 202 -8.92 -9.01 1.12
C LEU A 202 -10.03 -8.80 2.15
N LEU A 203 -9.75 -9.10 3.41
CA LEU A 203 -10.74 -9.02 4.48
C LEU A 203 -10.07 -8.57 5.78
N VAL A 204 -10.89 -8.26 6.76
CA VAL A 204 -10.42 -7.96 8.12
C VAL A 204 -10.79 -9.13 9.02
N GLU A 205 -9.80 -9.75 9.65
CA GLU A 205 -9.97 -10.82 10.62
C GLU A 205 -9.18 -10.51 11.88
N ALA A 206 -9.81 -10.60 13.04
CA ALA A 206 -9.21 -10.22 14.32
C ALA A 206 -8.60 -8.80 14.36
N GLY A 207 -9.14 -7.88 13.55
CA GLY A 207 -8.65 -6.51 13.45
C GLY A 207 -7.45 -6.31 12.50
N GLU A 208 -7.01 -7.36 11.84
CA GLU A 208 -5.89 -7.37 10.89
C GLU A 208 -6.36 -7.49 9.45
N LEU A 209 -5.64 -6.85 8.53
CA LEU A 209 -5.82 -7.11 7.10
C LEU A 209 -5.33 -8.52 6.77
N ARG A 210 -6.17 -9.32 6.14
CA ARG A 210 -5.84 -10.69 5.74
C ARG A 210 -6.14 -10.91 4.26
N CYS A 211 -5.38 -11.83 3.67
CA CYS A 211 -5.59 -12.29 2.31
C CYS A 211 -6.12 -13.72 2.32
N ARG A 212 -7.18 -13.99 1.56
CA ARG A 212 -7.79 -15.33 1.44
C ARG A 212 -7.78 -15.78 -0.02
N ASP A 213 -7.36 -17.03 -0.24
CA ASP A 213 -7.53 -17.66 -1.55
C ASP A 213 -9.02 -18.04 -1.75
N PRO A 214 -9.71 -17.47 -2.71
CA PRO A 214 -11.14 -17.74 -2.92
C PRO A 214 -11.44 -19.16 -3.39
N ARG A 215 -10.46 -19.87 -3.95
CA ARG A 215 -10.62 -21.24 -4.45
C ARG A 215 -10.61 -22.26 -3.31
N SER A 216 -9.74 -22.07 -2.34
CA SER A 216 -9.61 -22.96 -1.19
C SER A 216 -10.35 -22.47 0.05
N GLY A 217 -10.76 -21.20 0.09
CA GLY A 217 -11.31 -20.53 1.26
C GLY A 217 -10.30 -20.29 2.37
N ARG A 218 -9.02 -20.62 2.15
CA ARG A 218 -7.98 -20.53 3.18
C ARG A 218 -7.40 -19.13 3.24
N VAL A 219 -7.27 -18.61 4.46
CA VAL A 219 -6.51 -17.38 4.72
C VAL A 219 -5.03 -17.72 4.59
N ILE A 220 -4.29 -16.83 3.94
CA ILE A 220 -2.82 -16.94 3.80
C ILE A 220 -2.23 -16.64 5.18
N PRO A 221 -1.48 -17.58 5.77
CA PRO A 221 -0.92 -17.41 7.11
C PRO A 221 0.17 -16.32 7.10
N ASP A 222 0.34 -15.66 8.22
CA ASP A 222 1.49 -14.80 8.45
C ASP A 222 2.77 -15.65 8.73
N HIS A 223 3.90 -14.96 8.93
CA HIS A 223 5.15 -15.67 9.17
C HIS A 223 5.13 -16.47 10.47
N VAL A 224 4.55 -15.93 11.54
CA VAL A 224 4.46 -16.60 12.84
C VAL A 224 3.54 -17.81 12.76
N GLU A 225 2.38 -17.66 12.12
CA GLU A 225 1.45 -18.75 11.85
C GLU A 225 2.10 -19.84 11.00
N THR A 226 2.87 -19.45 9.98
CA THR A 226 3.60 -20.40 9.11
C THR A 226 4.62 -21.21 9.89
N VAL A 227 5.41 -20.56 10.76
CA VAL A 227 6.38 -21.27 11.61
C VAL A 227 5.68 -22.26 12.53
N ARG A 228 4.60 -21.86 13.20
CA ARG A 228 3.80 -22.77 14.05
C ARG A 228 3.24 -23.95 13.28
N MET A 229 2.68 -23.70 12.10
CA MET A 229 2.17 -24.78 11.23
C MET A 229 3.26 -25.76 10.80
N LEU A 230 4.48 -25.28 10.60
CA LEU A 230 5.63 -26.13 10.28
C LEU A 230 6.03 -26.99 11.47
N GLU A 231 6.17 -26.41 12.66
CA GLU A 231 6.49 -27.12 13.90
C GLU A 231 5.45 -28.21 14.21
N ASP A 232 4.15 -27.90 14.08
CA ASP A 232 3.06 -28.85 14.24
C ASP A 232 3.13 -30.01 13.23
N ALA A 233 3.46 -29.67 11.97
CA ALA A 233 3.61 -30.68 10.92
C ALA A 233 4.80 -31.63 11.18
N GLU A 234 5.93 -31.08 11.61
CA GLU A 234 7.12 -31.88 11.99
C GLU A 234 6.82 -32.79 13.17
N GLY A 235 6.11 -32.28 14.20
CA GLY A 235 5.66 -33.10 15.32
C GLY A 235 4.77 -34.29 14.88
N ARG A 236 3.80 -34.03 14.01
CA ARG A 236 2.94 -35.10 13.47
C ARG A 236 3.69 -36.11 12.61
N ILE A 237 4.68 -35.70 11.85
CA ILE A 237 5.54 -36.61 11.08
C ILE A 237 6.29 -37.52 12.03
N ALA A 238 6.91 -36.99 13.08
CA ALA A 238 7.64 -37.77 14.07
C ALA A 238 6.73 -38.84 14.77
N GLU A 239 5.51 -38.41 15.15
CA GLU A 239 4.52 -39.34 15.74
C GLU A 239 4.13 -40.46 14.77
N LEU A 240 3.88 -40.15 13.51
CA LEU A 240 3.53 -41.14 12.48
C LEU A 240 4.69 -42.10 12.19
N GLU A 241 5.92 -41.61 12.14
CA GLU A 241 7.12 -42.43 11.95
C GLU A 241 7.33 -43.40 13.12
N GLU A 242 7.09 -42.93 14.35
CA GLU A 242 7.16 -43.79 15.52
C GLU A 242 6.06 -44.84 15.51
N ALA A 243 4.82 -44.47 15.17
CA ALA A 243 3.72 -45.44 15.02
C ALA A 243 4.03 -46.52 13.96
N LEU A 244 4.57 -46.11 12.82
CA LEU A 244 5.01 -47.02 11.77
C LEU A 244 6.13 -47.96 12.23
N ARG A 245 7.10 -47.46 13.00
CA ARG A 245 8.17 -48.28 13.58
C ARG A 245 7.60 -49.35 14.55
N ARG A 246 6.66 -48.96 15.40
CA ARG A 246 5.98 -49.89 16.34
C ARG A 246 5.22 -51.00 15.59
N ILE A 247 4.50 -50.68 14.53
CA ILE A 247 3.78 -51.68 13.72
C ILE A 247 4.76 -52.63 13.04
N ARG A 248 5.87 -52.13 12.50
CA ARG A 248 6.88 -52.96 11.82
C ARG A 248 7.67 -53.88 12.77
N SER A 249 7.86 -53.46 14.03
CA SER A 249 8.58 -54.23 15.04
C SER A 249 7.69 -55.23 15.80
N GLY A 250 6.38 -55.14 15.70
CA GLY A 250 5.42 -56.02 16.35
C GLY A 250 4.90 -57.14 15.43
N SER A 251 5.41 -57.22 14.19
CA SER A 251 5.22 -58.35 13.25
C SER A 251 6.48 -59.19 13.20
#